data_5dd3f68150fbb3e5092f79aaac3607d3
#
_entry.id   5dd3f68150fbb3e5092f79aaac3607d3
#
_cell.length_a   1.000
_cell.length_b   1.000
_cell.length_c   1.000
_cell.angle_alpha   90.00
_cell.angle_beta   90.00
_cell.angle_gamma   90.00
#
_symmetry.space_group_name_H-M   'P 1'
#
loop_
_entity.id
_entity.type
_entity.pdbx_description
1 polymer ?
#
loop_
_entity_poly.entity_id
_entity_poly.type
_entity_poly.pdbx_seq_one_letter_code
_entity_poly.pdbx_strand_id
1 'polypeptide(L)'
;TESFGDPAHEPIILIMGAMSSAVWWPDEFCSQLAKMGRYVIRYDHRDTGKSTSYEPGQAPYSVEELADDVVRVIDGYGLEAAHLLGMSLGGFLAQLVALKYPKRVKSLTLIASERLADADPDMPAFDPAIIEYHQRAESLDWSD
;
A
#
# COMPACT_ATOMS: atom_id res chain seq x y z
N THR A 1 -1.24 -11.89 -5.55
CA THR A 1 -0.43 -10.98 -6.37
C THR A 1 -0.77 -11.15 -7.85
N GLU A 2 -0.60 -10.10 -8.62
CA GLU A 2 -0.71 -10.09 -10.09
C GLU A 2 0.41 -9.23 -10.66
N SER A 3 0.88 -9.55 -11.87
CA SER A 3 1.94 -8.78 -12.52
C SER A 3 1.60 -8.46 -13.98
N PHE A 4 2.14 -7.34 -14.47
CA PHE A 4 1.94 -6.82 -15.82
C PHE A 4 3.30 -6.41 -16.41
N GLY A 5 3.50 -6.64 -17.70
CA GLY A 5 4.72 -6.29 -18.41
C GLY A 5 5.78 -7.38 -18.40
N ASP A 6 6.97 -7.03 -18.88
CA ASP A 6 8.10 -7.94 -18.99
C ASP A 6 8.89 -7.98 -17.69
N PRO A 7 9.14 -9.16 -17.10
CA PRO A 7 10.00 -9.29 -15.90
C PRO A 7 11.41 -8.74 -16.04
N ALA A 8 11.91 -8.55 -17.27
CA ALA A 8 13.20 -7.92 -17.51
C ALA A 8 13.22 -6.38 -17.33
N HIS A 9 12.04 -5.77 -17.22
CA HIS A 9 11.92 -4.34 -17.00
C HIS A 9 12.08 -3.96 -15.51
N GLU A 10 12.27 -2.67 -15.26
CA GLU A 10 12.38 -2.13 -13.89
C GLU A 10 11.09 -2.39 -13.07
N PRO A 11 11.21 -3.07 -11.92
CA PRO A 11 10.06 -3.47 -11.12
C PRO A 11 9.47 -2.30 -10.34
N ILE A 12 8.14 -2.23 -10.31
CA ILE A 12 7.35 -1.34 -9.46
C ILE A 12 6.29 -2.13 -8.70
N ILE A 13 6.27 -1.98 -7.38
CA ILE A 13 5.24 -2.56 -6.50
C ILE A 13 4.19 -1.50 -6.21
N LEU A 14 2.94 -1.84 -6.49
CA LEU A 14 1.78 -1.00 -6.19
C LEU A 14 1.17 -1.44 -4.86
N ILE A 15 1.18 -0.54 -3.89
CA ILE A 15 0.76 -0.79 -2.51
C ILE A 15 -0.52 0.01 -2.27
N MET A 16 -1.65 -0.69 -2.10
CA MET A 16 -2.95 -0.05 -1.96
C MET A 16 -3.18 0.51 -0.56
N GLY A 17 -4.24 1.31 -0.41
CA GLY A 17 -4.69 1.86 0.86
C GLY A 17 -5.35 0.82 1.77
N ALA A 18 -5.68 1.23 2.99
CA ALA A 18 -6.37 0.39 3.96
C ALA A 18 -7.70 -0.16 3.41
N MET A 19 -8.05 -1.38 3.81
CA MET A 19 -9.33 -2.04 3.48
C MET A 19 -9.63 -2.18 1.97
N SER A 20 -8.63 -1.94 1.12
CA SER A 20 -8.79 -2.00 -0.33
C SER A 20 -7.90 -3.07 -0.93
N SER A 21 -8.48 -3.89 -1.82
CA SER A 21 -7.73 -4.93 -2.53
C SER A 21 -6.93 -4.36 -3.71
N ALA A 22 -6.02 -5.16 -4.23
CA ALA A 22 -5.15 -4.79 -5.36
C ALA A 22 -5.92 -4.36 -6.63
N VAL A 23 -7.16 -4.80 -6.81
CA VAL A 23 -7.98 -4.45 -7.98
C VAL A 23 -8.37 -2.96 -8.04
N TRP A 24 -8.21 -2.22 -6.93
CA TRP A 24 -8.34 -0.77 -6.93
C TRP A 24 -7.22 -0.05 -7.71
N TRP A 25 -6.14 -0.75 -8.03
CA TRP A 25 -5.23 -0.38 -9.12
C TRP A 25 -5.79 -0.97 -10.42
N PRO A 26 -6.49 -0.18 -11.28
CA PRO A 26 -7.15 -0.74 -12.46
C PRO A 26 -6.15 -1.42 -13.41
N ASP A 27 -6.58 -2.47 -14.08
CA ASP A 27 -5.76 -3.20 -15.07
C ASP A 27 -5.22 -2.28 -16.16
N GLU A 28 -6.02 -1.28 -16.57
CA GLU A 28 -5.60 -0.28 -17.54
C GLU A 28 -4.42 0.54 -17.04
N PHE A 29 -4.46 0.99 -15.78
CA PHE A 29 -3.35 1.74 -15.15
C PHE A 29 -2.08 0.88 -15.10
N CYS A 30 -2.20 -0.36 -14.61
CA CYS A 30 -1.07 -1.29 -14.56
C CYS A 30 -0.50 -1.57 -15.96
N SER A 31 -1.39 -1.77 -16.95
CA SER A 31 -1.00 -2.02 -18.34
C SER A 31 -0.33 -0.80 -18.99
N GLN A 32 -0.75 0.42 -18.66
CA GLN A 32 -0.10 1.63 -19.14
C GLN A 32 1.32 1.76 -18.58
N LEU A 33 1.51 1.54 -17.28
CA LEU A 33 2.86 1.52 -16.68
C LEU A 33 3.74 0.45 -17.32
N ALA A 34 3.18 -0.74 -17.60
CA ALA A 34 3.89 -1.82 -18.26
C ALA A 34 4.32 -1.44 -19.69
N LYS A 35 3.46 -0.77 -20.47
CA LYS A 35 3.79 -0.23 -21.80
C LYS A 35 4.88 0.84 -21.76
N MET A 36 5.04 1.51 -20.62
CA MET A 36 6.11 2.48 -20.37
C MET A 36 7.42 1.83 -19.91
N GLY A 37 7.55 0.50 -20.01
CA GLY A 37 8.77 -0.23 -19.67
C GLY A 37 8.90 -0.52 -18.17
N ARG A 38 7.78 -0.78 -17.48
CA ARG A 38 7.79 -1.22 -16.07
C ARG A 38 7.32 -2.66 -15.95
N TYR A 39 7.94 -3.40 -15.03
CA TYR A 39 7.39 -4.65 -14.52
C TYR A 39 6.54 -4.34 -13.31
N VAL A 40 5.22 -4.29 -13.49
CA VAL A 40 4.27 -3.82 -12.47
C VAL A 40 3.76 -4.99 -11.67
N ILE A 41 3.81 -4.89 -10.36
CA ILE A 41 3.30 -5.91 -9.43
C ILE A 41 2.32 -5.22 -8.49
N ARG A 42 1.09 -5.76 -8.37
CA ARG A 42 0.10 -5.40 -7.35
C ARG A 42 -0.22 -6.61 -6.49
N TYR A 43 -0.57 -6.37 -5.24
CA TYR A 43 -0.90 -7.45 -4.31
C TYR A 43 -2.00 -7.02 -3.33
N ASP A 44 -2.69 -8.00 -2.79
CA ASP A 44 -3.67 -7.80 -1.71
C ASP A 44 -2.95 -7.83 -0.36
N HIS A 45 -3.21 -6.84 0.49
CA HIS A 45 -2.85 -6.91 1.91
C HIS A 45 -3.56 -8.07 2.60
N ARG A 46 -3.09 -8.47 3.77
CA ARG A 46 -3.87 -9.32 4.68
C ARG A 46 -5.24 -8.68 4.92
N ASP A 47 -6.26 -9.48 5.08
CA ASP A 47 -7.67 -9.07 5.22
C ASP A 47 -8.25 -8.32 4.01
N THR A 48 -7.62 -8.42 2.85
CA THR A 48 -8.14 -7.88 1.60
C THR A 48 -8.07 -8.88 0.46
N GLY A 49 -8.99 -8.77 -0.49
CA GLY A 49 -8.98 -9.51 -1.75
C GLY A 49 -8.89 -11.02 -1.58
N LYS A 50 -7.81 -11.60 -2.11
CA LYS A 50 -7.55 -13.06 -2.07
C LYS A 50 -6.46 -13.45 -1.08
N SER A 51 -5.96 -12.51 -0.28
CA SER A 51 -4.97 -12.80 0.76
C SER A 51 -5.62 -13.42 2.00
N THR A 52 -4.78 -13.85 2.96
CA THR A 52 -5.25 -14.43 4.22
C THR A 52 -6.15 -13.44 4.95
N SER A 53 -7.32 -13.92 5.37
CA SER A 53 -8.29 -13.15 6.16
C SER A 53 -8.39 -13.71 7.57
N TYR A 54 -8.62 -12.84 8.53
CA TYR A 54 -8.81 -13.14 9.94
C TYR A 54 -10.21 -12.72 10.38
N GLU A 55 -10.65 -13.23 11.52
CA GLU A 55 -11.92 -12.78 12.12
C GLU A 55 -11.86 -11.27 12.43
N PRO A 56 -12.93 -10.52 12.20
CA PRO A 56 -12.98 -9.10 12.49
C PRO A 56 -12.52 -8.76 13.91
N GLY A 57 -11.61 -7.80 14.04
CA GLY A 57 -11.03 -7.38 15.31
C GLY A 57 -10.01 -8.35 15.92
N GLN A 58 -9.66 -9.44 15.24
CA GLN A 58 -8.67 -10.43 15.69
C GLN A 58 -7.44 -10.52 14.79
N ALA A 59 -7.16 -9.49 14.03
CA ALA A 59 -5.98 -9.44 13.15
C ALA A 59 -4.69 -9.55 13.99
N PRO A 60 -3.91 -10.65 13.86
CA PRO A 60 -2.73 -10.91 14.70
C PRO A 60 -1.46 -10.27 14.13
N TYR A 61 -1.57 -9.13 13.46
CA TYR A 61 -0.44 -8.47 12.82
C TYR A 61 -0.44 -6.97 13.05
N SER A 62 0.74 -6.40 13.01
CA SER A 62 0.98 -4.96 13.12
C SER A 62 1.16 -4.30 11.75
N VAL A 63 1.21 -2.97 11.74
CA VAL A 63 1.52 -2.18 10.53
C VAL A 63 2.94 -2.45 10.04
N GLU A 64 3.88 -2.69 10.95
CA GLU A 64 5.26 -3.07 10.63
C GLU A 64 5.32 -4.41 9.90
N GLU A 65 4.47 -5.36 10.28
CA GLU A 65 4.38 -6.65 9.58
C GLU A 65 3.78 -6.51 8.18
N LEU A 66 2.86 -5.57 7.97
CA LEU A 66 2.38 -5.24 6.62
C LEU A 66 3.50 -4.62 5.76
N ALA A 67 4.40 -3.84 6.35
CA ALA A 67 5.58 -3.34 5.65
C ALA A 67 6.55 -4.50 5.32
N ASP A 68 6.72 -5.46 6.22
CA ASP A 68 7.51 -6.67 5.95
C ASP A 68 6.90 -7.52 4.81
N ASP A 69 5.57 -7.52 4.67
CA ASP A 69 4.89 -8.21 3.56
C ASP A 69 5.25 -7.59 2.20
N VAL A 70 5.46 -6.27 2.11
CA VAL A 70 5.97 -5.64 0.88
C VAL A 70 7.32 -6.25 0.49
N VAL A 71 8.21 -6.45 1.45
CA VAL A 71 9.52 -7.06 1.21
C VAL A 71 9.36 -8.54 0.80
N ARG A 72 8.43 -9.27 1.42
CA ARG A 72 8.11 -10.65 1.00
C ARG A 72 7.58 -10.73 -0.42
N VAL A 73 6.81 -9.73 -0.87
CA VAL A 73 6.38 -9.65 -2.29
C VAL A 73 7.60 -9.46 -3.20
N ILE A 74 8.52 -8.55 -2.86
CA ILE A 74 9.78 -8.35 -3.60
C ILE A 74 10.57 -9.65 -3.70
N ASP A 75 10.71 -10.36 -2.56
CA ASP A 75 11.41 -11.66 -2.48
C ASP A 75 10.71 -12.75 -3.31
N GLY A 76 9.38 -12.82 -3.23
CA GLY A 76 8.56 -13.79 -3.95
C GLY A 76 8.68 -13.67 -5.47
N TYR A 77 9.00 -12.48 -5.98
CA TYR A 77 9.30 -12.25 -7.39
C TYR A 77 10.80 -12.36 -7.73
N GLY A 78 11.64 -12.73 -6.77
CA GLY A 78 13.08 -12.87 -6.97
C GLY A 78 13.81 -11.55 -7.24
N LEU A 79 13.25 -10.43 -6.80
CA LEU A 79 13.78 -9.09 -7.06
C LEU A 79 14.75 -8.66 -5.94
N GLU A 80 15.83 -7.98 -6.31
CA GLU A 80 16.75 -7.39 -5.32
C GLU A 80 16.13 -6.14 -4.70
N ALA A 81 15.53 -5.26 -5.51
CA ALA A 81 14.88 -4.03 -5.08
C ALA A 81 13.81 -3.60 -6.09
N ALA A 82 12.87 -2.76 -5.66
CA ALA A 82 11.80 -2.24 -6.51
C ALA A 82 11.54 -0.75 -6.27
N HIS A 83 10.91 -0.10 -7.24
CA HIS A 83 10.20 1.16 -7.02
C HIS A 83 8.93 0.86 -6.23
N LEU A 84 8.59 1.68 -5.25
CA LEU A 84 7.35 1.53 -4.48
C LEU A 84 6.42 2.70 -4.78
N LEU A 85 5.19 2.39 -5.18
CA LEU A 85 4.11 3.34 -5.34
C LEU A 85 3.01 2.98 -4.36
N GLY A 86 2.79 3.85 -3.37
CA GLY A 86 1.84 3.61 -2.30
C GLY A 86 0.76 4.68 -2.19
N MET A 87 -0.49 4.26 -1.99
CA MET A 87 -1.62 5.12 -1.75
C MET A 87 -2.06 5.04 -0.28
N SER A 88 -2.27 6.19 0.38
CA SER A 88 -2.75 6.25 1.77
C SER A 88 -1.90 5.35 2.69
N LEU A 89 -2.48 4.33 3.34
CA LEU A 89 -1.74 3.33 4.12
C LEU A 89 -0.58 2.73 3.32
N GLY A 90 -0.76 2.45 2.03
CA GLY A 90 0.30 1.91 1.18
C GLY A 90 1.50 2.84 1.06
N GLY A 91 1.27 4.15 1.05
CA GLY A 91 2.35 5.14 1.07
C GLY A 91 3.06 5.21 2.43
N PHE A 92 2.33 5.02 3.52
CA PHE A 92 2.90 4.89 4.86
C PHE A 92 3.79 3.64 4.95
N LEU A 93 3.30 2.48 4.47
CA LEU A 93 4.07 1.24 4.43
C LEU A 93 5.32 1.37 3.57
N ALA A 94 5.23 2.02 2.40
CA ALA A 94 6.38 2.26 1.52
C ALA A 94 7.49 3.07 2.22
N GLN A 95 7.12 4.06 3.03
CA GLN A 95 8.08 4.82 3.85
C GLN A 95 8.71 3.95 4.95
N LEU A 96 7.93 3.12 5.63
CA LEU A 96 8.45 2.15 6.61
C LEU A 96 9.46 1.19 5.98
N VAL A 97 9.13 0.65 4.80
CA VAL A 97 10.06 -0.22 4.04
C VAL A 97 11.35 0.52 3.72
N ALA A 98 11.27 1.79 3.26
CA ALA A 98 12.45 2.57 2.93
C ALA A 98 13.36 2.84 4.15
N LEU A 99 12.76 3.04 5.33
CA LEU A 99 13.51 3.21 6.58
C LEU A 99 14.14 1.90 7.07
N LYS A 100 13.36 0.82 7.06
CA LYS A 100 13.77 -0.49 7.61
C LYS A 100 14.66 -1.26 6.64
N TYR A 101 14.41 -1.15 5.34
CA TYR A 101 15.06 -1.91 4.28
C TYR A 101 15.52 -1.02 3.11
N PRO A 102 16.37 0.01 3.33
CA PRO A 102 16.71 1.01 2.31
C PRO A 102 17.29 0.42 1.03
N LYS A 103 17.97 -0.72 1.11
CA LYS A 103 18.54 -1.42 -0.06
C LYS A 103 17.49 -2.11 -0.93
N ARG A 104 16.27 -2.28 -0.43
CA ARG A 104 15.16 -2.91 -1.16
C ARG A 104 14.30 -1.90 -1.94
N VAL A 105 14.58 -0.60 -1.81
CA VAL A 105 13.78 0.49 -2.37
C VAL A 105 14.61 1.32 -3.34
N LYS A 106 14.18 1.35 -4.61
CA LYS A 106 14.80 2.18 -5.66
C LYS A 106 14.28 3.62 -5.61
N SER A 107 13.00 3.81 -5.40
CA SER A 107 12.35 5.12 -5.19
C SER A 107 10.98 4.95 -4.55
N LEU A 108 10.45 6.06 -4.01
CA LEU A 108 9.10 6.16 -3.46
C LEU A 108 8.25 7.09 -4.33
N THR A 109 7.01 6.69 -4.58
CA THR A 109 5.93 7.55 -5.07
C THR A 109 4.77 7.44 -4.07
N LEU A 110 4.40 8.55 -3.45
CA LEU A 110 3.39 8.60 -2.41
C LEU A 110 2.17 9.37 -2.92
N ILE A 111 1.00 8.75 -2.84
CA ILE A 111 -0.28 9.32 -3.26
C ILE A 111 -1.19 9.39 -2.04
N ALA A 112 -1.68 10.60 -1.71
CA ALA A 112 -2.63 10.81 -0.61
C ALA A 112 -2.20 10.09 0.69
N SER A 113 -0.92 10.16 1.03
CA SER A 113 -0.31 9.50 2.18
C SER A 113 0.32 10.52 3.11
N GLU A 114 0.17 10.28 4.40
CA GLU A 114 0.87 11.05 5.42
C GLU A 114 2.37 10.76 5.41
N ARG A 115 3.15 11.73 5.83
CA ARG A 115 4.59 11.56 6.06
C ARG A 115 4.83 10.82 7.39
N LEU A 116 5.88 9.99 7.43
CA LEU A 116 6.42 9.45 8.69
C LEU A 116 7.25 10.54 9.38
N ALA A 117 6.57 11.44 10.08
CA ALA A 117 7.19 12.49 10.89
C ALA A 117 6.21 12.91 11.98
N ASP A 118 6.71 13.60 12.99
CA ASP A 118 5.84 14.25 13.96
C ASP A 118 4.84 15.18 13.26
N ALA A 119 3.66 15.33 13.86
CA ALA A 119 2.63 16.22 13.33
C ALA A 119 3.23 17.63 13.10
N ASP A 120 2.98 18.18 11.92
CA ASP A 120 3.38 19.55 11.62
C ASP A 120 2.50 20.50 12.43
N PRO A 121 3.06 21.30 13.35
CA PRO A 121 2.27 22.21 14.16
C PRO A 121 1.54 23.27 13.32
N ASP A 122 2.03 23.53 12.09
CA ASP A 122 1.44 24.49 11.17
C ASP A 122 0.45 23.82 10.18
N MET A 123 0.22 22.48 10.29
CA MET A 123 -0.76 21.81 9.45
C MET A 123 -2.17 22.26 9.84
N PRO A 124 -3.00 22.69 8.86
CA PRO A 124 -4.38 23.03 9.15
C PRO A 124 -5.11 21.85 9.81
N ALA A 125 -5.88 22.12 10.85
CA ALA A 125 -6.75 21.10 11.44
C ALA A 125 -7.72 20.56 10.36
N PHE A 126 -8.09 19.30 10.49
CA PHE A 126 -9.15 18.74 9.64
C PHE A 126 -10.44 19.55 9.82
N ASP A 127 -11.17 19.72 8.72
CA ASP A 127 -12.51 20.30 8.78
C ASP A 127 -13.37 19.52 9.79
N PRO A 128 -14.04 20.21 10.73
CA PRO A 128 -14.88 19.55 11.73
C PRO A 128 -15.91 18.58 11.11
N ALA A 129 -16.43 18.88 9.93
CA ALA A 129 -17.37 18.01 9.23
C ALA A 129 -16.72 16.66 8.81
N ILE A 130 -15.42 16.66 8.49
CA ILE A 130 -14.68 15.43 8.18
C ILE A 130 -14.51 14.59 9.46
N ILE A 131 -14.18 15.24 10.57
CA ILE A 131 -14.04 14.56 11.87
C ILE A 131 -15.38 13.92 12.27
N GLU A 132 -16.47 14.67 12.17
CA GLU A 132 -17.82 14.17 12.47
C GLU A 132 -18.22 12.99 11.55
N TYR A 133 -17.89 13.09 10.25
CA TYR A 133 -18.13 11.98 9.31
C TYR A 133 -17.39 10.71 9.72
N HIS A 134 -16.10 10.80 10.06
CA HIS A 134 -15.32 9.65 10.50
C HIS A 134 -15.86 9.02 11.78
N GLN A 135 -16.20 9.85 12.79
CA GLN A 135 -16.80 9.36 14.03
C GLN A 135 -18.14 8.64 13.80
N ARG A 136 -18.95 9.14 12.88
CA ARG A 136 -20.19 8.47 12.47
C ARG A 136 -19.91 7.15 11.74
N ALA A 137 -18.94 7.14 10.83
CA ALA A 137 -18.56 5.95 10.09
C ALA A 137 -18.05 4.83 11.02
N GLU A 138 -17.27 5.18 12.05
CA GLU A 138 -16.79 4.22 13.07
C GLU A 138 -17.94 3.61 13.89
N SER A 139 -19.06 4.30 14.02
CA SER A 139 -20.23 3.84 14.77
C SER A 139 -21.20 2.97 13.94
N LEU A 140 -20.97 2.83 12.63
CA LEU A 140 -21.80 2.01 11.76
C LEU A 140 -21.46 0.52 11.92
N ASP A 141 -22.50 -0.30 11.89
CA ASP A 141 -22.32 -1.75 11.75
C ASP A 141 -22.07 -2.06 10.27
N TRP A 142 -20.85 -2.52 9.95
CA TRP A 142 -20.43 -2.88 8.60
C TRP A 142 -20.62 -4.38 8.31
N SER A 143 -21.38 -5.10 9.13
CA SER A 143 -21.59 -6.55 9.00
C SER A 143 -22.70 -6.95 8.01
N ASP A 144 -23.42 -5.98 7.39
CA ASP A 144 -24.49 -6.22 6.40
C ASP A 144 -23.98 -6.11 4.96
#